data_7656bb891373194578e2f9a306feb9af
#
_entry.id   7656bb891373194578e2f9a306feb9af
#
_cell.length_a   1.000
_cell.length_b   1.000
_cell.length_c   1.000
_cell.angle_alpha   90.00
_cell.angle_beta   90.00
_cell.angle_gamma   90.00
#
_symmetry.space_group_name_H-M   'P 1'
#
loop_
_entity.id
_entity.type
_entity.pdbx_description
1 polymer ?
#
loop_
_entity_poly.entity_id
_entity_poly.type
_entity_poly.pdbx_seq_one_letter_code
_entity_poly.pdbx_strand_id
1 'polypeptide(L)'
;MLKQVVDIPASDDFAGFTITDAAGSPVEYALLSKERTQRDVFSPVNLPGVLDVDRYTLYLYAQGVLPFAAKGYRIRRAERTPALFEPLQKSEPVMENACIRVTVGEDGRVDLLDKKTERLYEDILDIEESADYGDSYMYWNNGEPFFWGRDFPAAVEVLEHNAYRQAIRITREMCVPAYYDFSQKKRAEQLAVCTVELTLSIEKGDALLHVGYT
;
A
#
# COMPACT_ATOMS: atom_id res chain seq x y z
N MET A 1 1.06 2.35 -10.72
CA MET A 1 2.40 1.70 -10.73
C MET A 1 2.26 0.21 -10.48
N LEU A 2 3.25 -0.64 -10.89
CA LEU A 2 3.18 -2.09 -10.72
C LEU A 2 4.43 -2.58 -9.98
N LYS A 3 4.25 -3.29 -8.85
CA LYS A 3 5.32 -4.04 -8.21
C LYS A 3 5.45 -5.39 -8.93
N GLN A 4 6.64 -5.68 -9.46
CA GLN A 4 6.90 -6.86 -10.28
C GLN A 4 8.13 -7.62 -9.78
N VAL A 5 8.12 -8.92 -10.06
CA VAL A 5 9.27 -9.80 -9.82
C VAL A 5 9.78 -10.28 -11.17
N VAL A 6 11.10 -10.19 -11.35
CA VAL A 6 11.79 -10.63 -12.55
C VAL A 6 12.90 -11.60 -12.16
N ASP A 7 12.82 -12.83 -12.65
CA ASP A 7 13.85 -13.85 -12.45
C ASP A 7 14.74 -13.92 -13.68
N ILE A 8 16.02 -13.69 -13.49
CA ILE A 8 17.05 -13.78 -14.54
C ILE A 8 17.96 -14.97 -14.22
N PRO A 9 18.21 -15.88 -15.17
CA PRO A 9 19.16 -16.97 -14.95
C PRO A 9 20.49 -16.44 -14.41
N ALA A 10 20.95 -17.06 -13.33
CA ALA A 10 22.18 -16.65 -12.67
C ALA A 10 23.38 -16.86 -13.62
N SER A 11 24.18 -15.81 -13.79
CA SER A 11 25.37 -15.83 -14.64
C SER A 11 26.35 -14.77 -14.17
N ASP A 12 27.62 -15.14 -14.09
CA ASP A 12 28.70 -14.22 -13.73
C ASP A 12 28.93 -13.12 -14.79
N ASP A 13 28.53 -13.40 -16.04
CA ASP A 13 28.63 -12.46 -17.16
C ASP A 13 27.43 -11.49 -17.26
N PHE A 14 26.49 -11.57 -16.34
CA PHE A 14 25.30 -10.71 -16.37
C PHE A 14 25.56 -9.38 -15.64
N ALA A 15 25.83 -8.32 -16.41
CA ALA A 15 26.10 -7.00 -15.88
C ALA A 15 24.85 -6.22 -15.48
N GLY A 16 23.74 -6.40 -16.21
CA GLY A 16 22.49 -5.71 -15.93
C GLY A 16 21.44 -5.85 -17.02
N PHE A 17 20.30 -5.18 -16.81
CA PHE A 17 19.19 -5.14 -17.75
C PHE A 17 18.55 -3.76 -17.85
N THR A 18 17.80 -3.55 -18.91
CA THR A 18 16.86 -2.44 -19.09
C THR A 18 15.50 -2.98 -19.49
N ILE A 19 14.46 -2.20 -19.24
CA ILE A 19 13.07 -2.52 -19.60
C ILE A 19 12.63 -1.57 -20.69
N THR A 20 12.06 -2.12 -21.77
CA THR A 20 11.49 -1.34 -22.87
C THR A 20 10.05 -1.75 -23.12
N ASP A 21 9.25 -0.87 -23.70
CA ASP A 21 7.93 -1.18 -24.22
C ASP A 21 8.00 -1.93 -25.57
N ALA A 22 6.85 -2.22 -26.15
CA ALA A 22 6.76 -2.93 -27.42
C ALA A 22 7.38 -2.15 -28.60
N ALA A 23 7.41 -0.81 -28.52
CA ALA A 23 8.05 0.05 -29.51
C ALA A 23 9.55 0.18 -29.32
N GLY A 24 10.10 -0.35 -28.23
CA GLY A 24 11.52 -0.26 -27.88
C GLY A 24 11.88 0.99 -27.06
N SER A 25 10.91 1.79 -26.66
CA SER A 25 11.12 2.96 -25.82
C SER A 25 11.47 2.54 -24.39
N PRO A 26 12.45 3.18 -23.73
CA PRO A 26 12.80 2.88 -22.34
C PRO A 26 11.60 3.10 -21.42
N VAL A 27 11.42 2.19 -20.46
CA VAL A 27 10.38 2.30 -19.43
C VAL A 27 11.07 2.57 -18.11
N GLU A 28 10.52 3.53 -17.38
CA GLU A 28 11.01 3.89 -16.06
C GLU A 28 10.71 2.77 -15.04
N TYR A 29 11.71 2.36 -14.30
CA TYR A 29 11.59 1.38 -13.22
C TYR A 29 12.61 1.66 -12.10
N ALA A 30 12.32 1.15 -10.91
CA ALA A 30 13.22 1.20 -9.77
C ALA A 30 13.40 -0.20 -9.18
N LEU A 31 14.64 -0.58 -8.88
CA LEU A 31 14.94 -1.84 -8.21
C LEU A 31 14.76 -1.70 -6.71
N LEU A 32 13.95 -2.58 -6.12
CA LEU A 32 13.70 -2.62 -4.68
C LEU A 32 14.63 -3.62 -3.98
N SER A 33 14.84 -4.80 -4.59
CA SER A 33 15.74 -5.81 -4.05
C SER A 33 16.30 -6.69 -5.15
N LYS A 34 17.43 -7.33 -4.82
CA LYS A 34 18.04 -8.42 -5.56
C LYS A 34 18.37 -9.55 -4.59
N GLU A 35 18.00 -10.78 -4.91
CA GLU A 35 18.35 -11.98 -4.16
C GLU A 35 18.71 -13.13 -5.08
N ARG A 36 19.66 -13.98 -4.67
CA ARG A 36 19.95 -15.25 -5.34
C ARG A 36 19.00 -16.31 -4.79
N THR A 37 18.27 -16.99 -5.68
CA THR A 37 17.29 -18.01 -5.29
C THR A 37 17.18 -19.08 -6.37
N GLN A 38 16.33 -20.06 -6.14
CA GLN A 38 16.01 -21.12 -7.09
C GLN A 38 14.59 -21.00 -7.61
N ARG A 39 14.41 -21.34 -8.88
CA ARG A 39 13.11 -21.41 -9.52
C ARG A 39 12.90 -22.77 -10.15
N ASP A 40 11.74 -23.36 -9.90
CA ASP A 40 11.32 -24.57 -10.60
C ASP A 40 11.04 -24.27 -12.07
N VAL A 41 11.59 -25.11 -12.94
CA VAL A 41 11.40 -25.02 -14.39
C VAL A 41 10.63 -26.25 -14.84
N PHE A 42 9.46 -26.03 -15.40
CA PHE A 42 8.64 -27.08 -15.99
C PHE A 42 8.77 -27.05 -17.53
N SER A 43 9.06 -28.18 -18.11
CA SER A 43 9.17 -28.36 -19.55
C SER A 43 8.17 -29.41 -20.01
N PRO A 44 7.46 -29.21 -21.11
CA PRO A 44 6.55 -30.25 -21.66
C PRO A 44 7.30 -31.45 -22.24
N VAL A 45 8.62 -31.33 -22.46
CA VAL A 45 9.44 -32.36 -23.12
C VAL A 45 10.54 -32.92 -22.23
N ASN A 46 10.84 -32.29 -21.09
CA ASN A 46 11.91 -32.71 -20.18
C ASN A 46 11.36 -32.88 -18.75
N LEU A 47 12.12 -33.60 -17.91
CA LEU A 47 11.83 -33.67 -16.49
C LEU A 47 11.87 -32.27 -15.86
N PRO A 48 11.05 -32.02 -14.83
CA PRO A 48 11.17 -30.80 -14.05
C PRO A 48 12.59 -30.62 -13.53
N GLY A 49 13.07 -29.39 -13.57
CA GLY A 49 14.40 -29.02 -13.11
C GLY A 49 14.36 -27.77 -12.24
N VAL A 50 15.50 -27.45 -11.66
CA VAL A 50 15.69 -26.25 -10.86
C VAL A 50 16.71 -25.36 -11.55
N LEU A 51 16.43 -24.07 -11.62
CA LEU A 51 17.31 -23.07 -12.19
C LEU A 51 17.70 -22.06 -11.11
N ASP A 52 19.00 -21.84 -10.94
CA ASP A 52 19.51 -20.75 -10.12
C ASP A 52 19.24 -19.41 -10.83
N VAL A 53 18.58 -18.50 -10.13
CA VAL A 53 18.21 -17.19 -10.67
C VAL A 53 18.59 -16.06 -9.72
N ASP A 54 18.93 -14.92 -10.31
CA ASP A 54 18.89 -13.64 -9.62
C ASP A 54 17.48 -13.08 -9.72
N ARG A 55 16.80 -13.01 -8.59
CA ARG A 55 15.44 -12.46 -8.46
C ARG A 55 15.51 -10.99 -8.16
N TYR A 56 14.90 -10.19 -9.02
CA TYR A 56 14.78 -8.75 -8.87
C TYR A 56 13.35 -8.38 -8.56
N THR A 57 13.13 -7.69 -7.45
CA THR A 57 11.85 -7.02 -7.17
C THR A 57 11.97 -5.57 -7.60
N LEU A 58 10.99 -5.07 -8.36
CA LEU A 58 11.05 -3.71 -8.91
C LEU A 58 9.67 -3.05 -8.95
N TYR A 59 9.66 -1.72 -8.94
CA TYR A 59 8.54 -0.92 -9.38
C TYR A 59 8.67 -0.61 -10.87
N LEU A 60 7.63 -0.91 -11.63
CA LEU A 60 7.51 -0.56 -13.05
C LEU A 60 6.49 0.57 -13.22
N TYR A 61 6.91 1.69 -13.79
CA TYR A 61 6.02 2.81 -14.06
C TYR A 61 5.31 2.61 -15.41
N ALA A 62 4.21 1.85 -15.40
CA ALA A 62 3.43 1.51 -16.58
C ALA A 62 2.44 2.65 -16.90
N GLN A 63 2.73 3.42 -17.95
CA GLN A 63 1.84 4.48 -18.44
C GLN A 63 1.01 4.05 -19.65
N GLY A 64 -0.14 4.69 -19.84
CA GLY A 64 -0.95 4.54 -21.05
C GLY A 64 -1.51 3.13 -21.25
N VAL A 65 -1.79 2.40 -20.16
CA VAL A 65 -2.53 1.14 -20.22
C VAL A 65 -4.02 1.48 -20.27
N LEU A 66 -4.67 1.16 -21.37
CA LEU A 66 -6.12 1.39 -21.54
C LEU A 66 -6.93 0.36 -20.76
N PRO A 67 -8.17 0.68 -20.35
CA PRO A 67 -9.06 -0.30 -19.75
C PRO A 67 -9.23 -1.53 -20.65
N PHE A 68 -9.20 -2.72 -20.04
CA PHE A 68 -9.32 -4.03 -20.74
C PHE A 68 -8.22 -4.32 -21.77
N ALA A 69 -7.12 -3.57 -21.75
CA ALA A 69 -5.99 -3.78 -22.64
C ALA A 69 -4.82 -4.46 -21.93
N ALA A 70 -3.94 -5.11 -22.70
CA ALA A 70 -2.66 -5.64 -22.26
C ALA A 70 -1.51 -4.79 -22.84
N LYS A 71 -0.48 -4.54 -22.02
CA LYS A 71 0.75 -3.87 -22.47
C LYS A 71 1.94 -4.76 -22.17
N GLY A 72 2.69 -5.12 -23.21
CA GLY A 72 3.88 -5.95 -23.08
C GLY A 72 5.14 -5.11 -22.87
N TYR A 73 6.03 -5.62 -22.04
CA TYR A 73 7.35 -5.05 -21.79
C TYR A 73 8.42 -6.10 -22.12
N ARG A 74 9.60 -5.63 -22.53
CA ARG A 74 10.74 -6.47 -22.85
C ARG A 74 11.88 -6.14 -21.94
N ILE A 75 12.50 -7.18 -21.36
CA ILE A 75 13.73 -7.08 -20.62
C ILE A 75 14.88 -7.34 -21.60
N ARG A 76 15.84 -6.44 -21.64
CA ARG A 76 17.03 -6.55 -22.51
C ARG A 76 18.29 -6.46 -21.67
N ARG A 77 19.29 -7.23 -22.03
CA ARG A 77 20.63 -7.13 -21.45
C ARG A 77 21.17 -5.71 -21.62
N ALA A 78 21.83 -5.20 -20.58
CA ALA A 78 22.48 -3.90 -20.56
C ALA A 78 23.81 -3.99 -19.81
N GLU A 79 24.69 -3.01 -20.02
CA GLU A 79 26.00 -2.95 -19.38
C GLU A 79 25.90 -2.68 -17.87
N ARG A 80 24.78 -2.10 -17.42
CA ARG A 80 24.51 -1.80 -16.01
C ARG A 80 23.03 -2.01 -15.70
N THR A 81 22.77 -2.52 -14.51
CA THR A 81 21.46 -2.43 -13.88
C THR A 81 21.38 -1.11 -13.09
N PRO A 82 20.24 -0.42 -13.06
CA PRO A 82 20.07 0.70 -12.13
C PRO A 82 20.43 0.30 -10.70
N ALA A 83 20.96 1.22 -9.92
CA ALA A 83 21.22 0.98 -8.51
C ALA A 83 19.96 0.55 -7.79
N LEU A 84 20.11 -0.27 -6.74
CA LEU A 84 19.04 -0.55 -5.82
C LEU A 84 18.52 0.77 -5.26
N PHE A 85 17.22 0.87 -5.15
CA PHE A 85 16.58 2.03 -4.58
C PHE A 85 16.81 2.03 -3.07
N GLU A 86 17.50 3.05 -2.56
CA GLU A 86 17.62 3.24 -1.13
C GLU A 86 16.33 3.89 -0.60
N PRO A 87 15.65 3.28 0.38
CA PRO A 87 14.53 3.92 1.02
C PRO A 87 15.01 5.22 1.67
N LEU A 88 14.31 6.32 1.43
CA LEU A 88 14.60 7.58 2.09
C LEU A 88 14.50 7.40 3.61
N GLN A 89 15.45 7.98 4.34
CA GLN A 89 15.45 7.98 5.81
C GLN A 89 14.15 8.60 6.33
N LYS A 90 13.76 8.23 7.57
CA LYS A 90 12.56 8.70 8.28
C LYS A 90 12.22 10.14 7.93
N SER A 91 11.18 10.32 7.17
CA SER A 91 10.60 11.62 6.88
C SER A 91 9.44 11.89 7.83
N GLU A 92 9.03 13.13 7.92
CA GLU A 92 7.76 13.51 8.54
C GLU A 92 6.63 12.65 7.94
N PRO A 93 5.53 12.38 8.68
CA PRO A 93 4.43 11.58 8.20
C PRO A 93 3.58 12.34 7.16
N VAL A 94 4.23 12.72 6.08
CA VAL A 94 3.66 13.43 4.93
C VAL A 94 3.96 12.64 3.67
N MET A 95 2.93 12.42 2.87
CA MET A 95 3.03 11.82 1.55
C MET A 95 2.64 12.85 0.49
N GLU A 96 3.43 12.95 -0.58
CA GLU A 96 3.17 13.95 -1.61
C GLU A 96 3.61 13.47 -3.00
N ASN A 97 2.75 13.70 -3.98
CA ASN A 97 3.06 13.52 -5.40
C ASN A 97 2.59 14.75 -6.22
N ALA A 98 2.54 14.64 -7.53
CA ALA A 98 2.12 15.74 -8.39
C ALA A 98 0.64 16.11 -8.23
N CYS A 99 -0.21 15.20 -7.75
CA CYS A 99 -1.66 15.35 -7.72
C CYS A 99 -2.21 15.68 -6.35
N ILE A 100 -1.69 15.02 -5.30
CA ILE A 100 -2.21 15.12 -3.93
C ILE A 100 -1.08 15.24 -2.92
N ARG A 101 -1.41 15.83 -1.76
CA ARG A 101 -0.59 15.81 -0.54
C ARG A 101 -1.45 15.29 0.59
N VAL A 102 -0.92 14.33 1.36
CA VAL A 102 -1.55 13.74 2.53
C VAL A 102 -0.66 14.01 3.74
N THR A 103 -1.22 14.62 4.76
CA THR A 103 -0.51 14.90 6.02
C THR A 103 -1.17 14.06 7.11
N VAL A 104 -0.36 13.37 7.91
CA VAL A 104 -0.82 12.61 9.06
C VAL A 104 -0.28 13.26 10.32
N GLY A 105 -1.18 13.70 11.20
CA GLY A 105 -0.83 14.26 12.50
C GLY A 105 -0.28 13.21 13.46
N GLU A 106 0.39 13.65 14.53
CA GLU A 106 0.86 12.75 15.60
C GLU A 106 -0.31 12.03 16.29
N ASP A 107 -1.49 12.63 16.29
CA ASP A 107 -2.73 12.06 16.79
C ASP A 107 -3.42 11.13 15.78
N GLY A 108 -2.80 10.90 14.61
CA GLY A 108 -3.29 10.04 13.54
C GLY A 108 -4.43 10.63 12.72
N ARG A 109 -4.74 11.92 12.82
CA ARG A 109 -5.66 12.61 11.90
C ARG A 109 -5.04 12.72 10.53
N VAL A 110 -5.88 12.62 9.50
CA VAL A 110 -5.44 12.60 8.11
C VAL A 110 -6.07 13.76 7.37
N ASP A 111 -5.22 14.63 6.82
CA ASP A 111 -5.64 15.70 5.92
C ASP A 111 -5.18 15.40 4.49
N LEU A 112 -6.04 15.68 3.52
CA LEU A 112 -5.75 15.51 2.10
C LEU A 112 -5.95 16.81 1.35
N LEU A 113 -4.89 17.28 0.69
CA LEU A 113 -4.94 18.40 -0.26
C LEU A 113 -5.00 17.87 -1.70
N ASP A 114 -6.06 18.14 -2.41
CA ASP A 114 -6.13 18.01 -3.86
C ASP A 114 -5.45 19.22 -4.49
N LYS A 115 -4.28 19.02 -5.08
CA LYS A 115 -3.48 20.09 -5.70
C LYS A 115 -4.09 20.66 -6.98
N LYS A 116 -4.95 19.91 -7.66
CA LYS A 116 -5.59 20.35 -8.88
C LYS A 116 -6.70 21.37 -8.59
N THR A 117 -7.45 21.15 -7.53
CA THR A 117 -8.57 22.01 -7.13
C THR A 117 -8.20 22.95 -5.99
N GLU A 118 -7.01 22.80 -5.41
CA GLU A 118 -6.52 23.50 -4.22
C GLU A 118 -7.43 23.30 -2.99
N ARG A 119 -8.22 22.23 -3.01
CA ARG A 119 -9.16 21.93 -1.93
C ARG A 119 -8.50 21.06 -0.86
N LEU A 120 -8.58 21.51 0.39
CA LEU A 120 -8.19 20.76 1.57
C LEU A 120 -9.41 20.02 2.13
N TYR A 121 -9.24 18.74 2.42
CA TYR A 121 -10.16 17.87 3.14
C TYR A 121 -9.50 17.54 4.46
N GLU A 122 -10.05 18.07 5.54
CA GLU A 122 -9.51 17.91 6.90
C GLU A 122 -10.16 16.74 7.61
N ASP A 123 -9.38 16.06 8.46
CA ASP A 123 -9.81 14.98 9.36
C ASP A 123 -10.62 13.88 8.65
N ILE A 124 -10.10 13.43 7.50
CA ILE A 124 -10.69 12.31 6.74
C ILE A 124 -10.31 10.97 7.36
N LEU A 125 -11.09 9.93 7.06
CA LEU A 125 -10.83 8.53 7.45
C LEU A 125 -10.90 8.29 8.97
N ASP A 126 -11.63 9.09 9.72
CA ASP A 126 -11.91 8.76 11.12
C ASP A 126 -12.80 7.50 11.21
N ILE A 127 -12.65 6.78 12.29
CA ILE A 127 -13.36 5.51 12.53
C ILE A 127 -14.43 5.75 13.57
N GLU A 128 -15.64 5.37 13.24
CA GLU A 128 -16.76 5.35 14.16
C GLU A 128 -17.03 3.91 14.60
N GLU A 129 -17.14 3.71 15.91
CA GLU A 129 -17.66 2.51 16.51
C GLU A 129 -18.95 2.83 17.22
N SER A 130 -20.02 2.10 16.95
CA SER A 130 -21.32 2.31 17.54
C SER A 130 -22.04 1.01 17.79
N ALA A 131 -23.02 1.03 18.71
CA ALA A 131 -23.90 -0.10 18.88
C ALA A 131 -24.83 -0.21 17.66
N ASP A 132 -24.93 -1.40 17.11
CA ASP A 132 -25.96 -1.76 16.14
C ASP A 132 -26.61 -3.07 16.57
N TYR A 133 -27.86 -3.01 17.01
CA TYR A 133 -28.67 -4.19 17.35
C TYR A 133 -29.84 -4.39 16.39
N GLY A 134 -29.79 -3.72 15.27
CA GLY A 134 -30.72 -3.90 14.16
C GLY A 134 -30.59 -5.24 13.46
N ASP A 135 -31.18 -5.33 12.33
CA ASP A 135 -31.07 -6.49 11.43
C ASP A 135 -30.23 -6.17 10.20
N SER A 136 -30.14 -7.09 9.26
CA SER A 136 -29.35 -6.91 8.02
C SER A 136 -29.82 -5.76 7.12
N TYR A 137 -30.94 -5.13 7.42
CA TYR A 137 -31.57 -4.09 6.61
C TYR A 137 -31.63 -2.75 7.32
N MET A 138 -31.61 -2.74 8.65
CA MET A 138 -31.82 -1.51 9.44
C MET A 138 -30.77 -1.39 10.55
N TYR A 139 -30.00 -0.30 10.52
CA TYR A 139 -29.17 0.15 11.62
C TYR A 139 -30.06 0.69 12.76
N TRP A 140 -29.79 0.27 13.98
CA TRP A 140 -30.49 0.76 15.17
C TRP A 140 -29.56 0.89 16.37
N ASN A 141 -29.34 2.11 16.80
CA ASN A 141 -28.45 2.47 17.92
C ASN A 141 -29.26 2.87 19.15
N ASN A 142 -30.22 2.54 19.61
CA ASN A 142 -30.96 2.80 20.89
C ASN A 142 -30.44 3.96 21.78
N GLY A 143 -29.81 4.96 21.23
CA GLY A 143 -29.24 6.09 22.00
C GLY A 143 -27.91 5.77 22.71
N GLU A 144 -27.29 4.66 22.42
CA GLU A 144 -25.96 4.30 22.92
C GLU A 144 -24.87 5.25 22.39
N PRO A 145 -23.80 5.51 23.15
CA PRO A 145 -22.73 6.43 22.75
C PRO A 145 -21.94 5.90 21.55
N PHE A 146 -21.45 6.84 20.77
CA PHE A 146 -20.47 6.60 19.70
C PHE A 146 -19.06 6.73 20.24
N PHE A 147 -18.13 5.92 19.72
CA PHE A 147 -16.71 6.02 20.00
C PHE A 147 -15.99 6.36 18.69
N TRP A 148 -15.21 7.42 18.73
CA TRP A 148 -14.48 7.89 17.55
C TRP A 148 -13.02 7.54 17.66
N GLY A 149 -12.40 7.10 16.57
CA GLY A 149 -11.00 6.77 16.53
C GLY A 149 -10.10 7.91 17.02
N ARG A 150 -10.45 9.16 16.69
CA ARG A 150 -9.72 10.37 17.13
C ARG A 150 -9.69 10.58 18.64
N ASP A 151 -10.58 9.94 19.40
CA ASP A 151 -10.61 10.02 20.88
C ASP A 151 -9.60 9.07 21.54
N PHE A 152 -8.93 8.23 20.75
CA PHE A 152 -7.93 7.27 21.21
C PHE A 152 -6.53 7.60 20.64
N PRO A 153 -5.46 7.31 21.41
CA PRO A 153 -4.10 7.52 20.92
C PRO A 153 -3.82 6.76 19.62
N ALA A 154 -3.01 7.36 18.77
CA ALA A 154 -2.53 6.73 17.54
C ALA A 154 -1.03 6.51 17.57
N ALA A 155 -0.56 5.41 16.99
CA ALA A 155 0.82 5.20 16.61
C ALA A 155 0.94 5.41 15.10
N VAL A 156 1.84 6.31 14.68
CA VAL A 156 2.05 6.65 13.26
C VAL A 156 3.44 6.19 12.84
N GLU A 157 3.51 5.38 11.78
CA GLU A 157 4.74 4.81 11.25
C GLU A 157 4.87 5.08 9.75
N VAL A 158 6.00 5.64 9.32
CA VAL A 158 6.32 5.74 7.89
C VAL A 158 6.89 4.41 7.42
N LEU A 159 6.13 3.68 6.60
CA LEU A 159 6.50 2.36 6.08
C LEU A 159 7.42 2.46 4.86
N GLU A 160 7.13 3.43 3.99
CA GLU A 160 7.83 3.61 2.74
C GLU A 160 7.79 5.09 2.33
N HIS A 161 8.93 5.62 1.92
CA HIS A 161 8.99 6.98 1.41
C HIS A 161 10.02 7.05 0.29
N ASN A 162 9.54 7.05 -0.95
CA ASN A 162 10.39 7.15 -2.14
C ASN A 162 9.67 7.86 -3.29
N ALA A 163 10.39 8.09 -4.38
CA ALA A 163 9.85 8.83 -5.54
C ALA A 163 8.71 8.09 -6.28
N TYR A 164 8.52 6.80 -6.01
CA TYR A 164 7.54 5.96 -6.70
C TYR A 164 6.34 5.63 -5.84
N ARG A 165 6.55 5.42 -4.55
CA ARG A 165 5.51 5.10 -3.58
C ARG A 165 5.86 5.66 -2.21
N GLN A 166 4.85 6.14 -1.51
CA GLN A 166 4.94 6.57 -0.13
C GLN A 166 3.81 5.89 0.64
N ALA A 167 4.09 5.41 1.84
CA ALA A 167 3.13 4.69 2.65
C ALA A 167 3.32 4.97 4.14
N ILE A 168 2.21 5.16 4.84
CA ILE A 168 2.13 5.42 6.28
C ILE A 168 1.12 4.44 6.88
N ARG A 169 1.45 3.92 8.05
CA ARG A 169 0.56 3.12 8.88
C ARG A 169 0.12 3.93 10.09
N ILE A 170 -1.17 3.86 10.41
CA ILE A 170 -1.76 4.43 11.61
C ILE A 170 -2.41 3.29 12.37
N THR A 171 -1.98 3.06 13.60
CA THR A 171 -2.54 2.02 14.49
C THR A 171 -3.22 2.68 15.67
N ARG A 172 -4.45 2.28 15.99
CA ARG A 172 -5.22 2.73 17.15
C ARG A 172 -5.71 1.54 17.96
N GLU A 173 -5.66 1.67 19.28
CA GLU A 173 -6.27 0.72 20.21
C GLU A 173 -7.48 1.39 20.84
N MET A 174 -8.67 1.04 20.37
CA MET A 174 -9.93 1.59 20.85
C MET A 174 -10.49 0.69 21.95
N CYS A 175 -10.63 1.24 23.16
CA CYS A 175 -11.28 0.54 24.26
C CYS A 175 -12.79 0.78 24.18
N VAL A 176 -13.53 -0.21 23.70
CA VAL A 176 -14.96 -0.12 23.42
C VAL A 176 -15.73 -1.22 24.16
N PRO A 177 -17.05 -1.07 24.40
CA PRO A 177 -17.86 -2.12 25.02
C PRO A 177 -17.75 -3.45 24.29
N ALA A 178 -17.49 -4.52 25.03
CA ALA A 178 -17.16 -5.83 24.49
C ALA A 178 -18.30 -6.52 23.73
N TYR A 179 -19.55 -6.21 24.08
CA TYR A 179 -20.75 -6.77 23.44
C TYR A 179 -21.98 -5.92 23.77
N TYR A 180 -23.09 -6.21 23.07
CA TYR A 180 -24.41 -5.70 23.38
C TYR A 180 -25.22 -6.75 24.17
N ASP A 181 -25.71 -6.36 25.37
CA ASP A 181 -26.59 -7.23 26.20
C ASP A 181 -28.04 -7.07 25.76
N PHE A 182 -28.52 -8.02 24.99
CA PHE A 182 -29.90 -8.03 24.49
C PHE A 182 -30.96 -8.15 25.61
N SER A 183 -30.61 -8.73 26.78
CA SER A 183 -31.53 -8.86 27.91
C SER A 183 -31.76 -7.53 28.59
N GLN A 184 -30.71 -6.74 28.72
CA GLN A 184 -30.74 -5.41 29.33
C GLN A 184 -30.95 -4.28 28.31
N LYS A 185 -30.87 -4.59 27.02
CA LYS A 185 -30.97 -3.66 25.89
C LYS A 185 -29.97 -2.50 26.00
N LYS A 186 -28.74 -2.80 26.41
CA LYS A 186 -27.63 -1.85 26.53
C LYS A 186 -26.28 -2.49 26.18
N ARG A 187 -25.30 -1.66 25.95
CA ARG A 187 -23.91 -2.13 25.78
C ARG A 187 -23.34 -2.59 27.12
N ALA A 188 -22.42 -3.55 27.08
CA ALA A 188 -21.71 -4.05 28.25
C ALA A 188 -20.86 -2.96 28.91
N GLU A 189 -20.75 -2.98 30.23
CA GLU A 189 -19.79 -2.16 30.97
C GLU A 189 -18.36 -2.69 30.84
N GLN A 190 -18.21 -3.98 30.52
CA GLN A 190 -16.94 -4.59 30.22
C GLN A 190 -16.42 -4.04 28.88
N LEU A 191 -15.15 -3.59 28.89
CA LEU A 191 -14.50 -3.10 27.69
C LEU A 191 -13.65 -4.20 27.05
N ALA A 192 -13.49 -4.13 25.74
CA ALA A 192 -12.53 -4.88 24.94
C ALA A 192 -11.67 -3.91 24.13
N VAL A 193 -10.44 -4.31 23.83
CA VAL A 193 -9.56 -3.56 22.95
C VAL A 193 -9.84 -4.00 21.52
N CYS A 194 -10.22 -3.04 20.69
CA CYS A 194 -10.31 -3.19 19.24
C CYS A 194 -9.10 -2.50 18.61
N THR A 195 -8.18 -3.25 18.04
CA THR A 195 -7.04 -2.69 17.31
C THR A 195 -7.45 -2.44 15.88
N VAL A 196 -7.30 -1.21 15.42
CA VAL A 196 -7.56 -0.80 14.05
C VAL A 196 -6.26 -0.31 13.43
N GLU A 197 -5.91 -0.90 12.29
CA GLU A 197 -4.75 -0.52 11.52
C GLU A 197 -5.19 0.04 10.15
N LEU A 198 -4.79 1.27 9.87
CA LEU A 198 -4.96 1.93 8.58
C LEU A 198 -3.60 1.99 7.87
N THR A 199 -3.52 1.45 6.67
CA THR A 199 -2.37 1.65 5.79
C THR A 199 -2.74 2.56 4.66
N LEU A 200 -2.14 3.75 4.64
CA LEU A 200 -2.32 4.76 3.61
C LEU A 200 -1.16 4.70 2.64
N SER A 201 -1.43 4.82 1.34
CA SER A 201 -0.34 4.98 0.37
C SER A 201 -0.74 5.78 -0.85
N ILE A 202 0.25 6.47 -1.43
CA ILE A 202 0.14 7.17 -2.71
C ILE A 202 1.22 6.66 -3.66
N GLU A 203 0.92 6.70 -4.95
CA GLU A 203 1.84 6.29 -6.01
C GLU A 203 2.22 7.47 -6.89
N LYS A 204 3.37 7.38 -7.56
CA LYS A 204 3.85 8.39 -8.50
C LYS A 204 2.82 8.63 -9.60
N GLY A 205 2.36 9.87 -9.73
CA GLY A 205 1.45 10.31 -10.79
C GLY A 205 0.01 9.82 -10.65
N ASP A 206 -0.35 9.18 -9.53
CA ASP A 206 -1.72 8.80 -9.23
C ASP A 206 -2.41 9.91 -8.43
N ALA A 207 -3.68 10.16 -8.72
CA ALA A 207 -4.52 11.11 -7.98
C ALA A 207 -5.31 10.44 -6.85
N LEU A 208 -5.06 9.16 -6.56
CA LEU A 208 -5.77 8.37 -5.56
C LEU A 208 -4.94 8.22 -4.29
N LEU A 209 -5.61 8.33 -3.14
CA LEU A 209 -5.13 7.82 -1.87
C LEU A 209 -5.63 6.38 -1.73
N HIS A 210 -4.71 5.42 -1.64
CA HIS A 210 -5.05 4.02 -1.38
C HIS A 210 -5.13 3.79 0.12
N VAL A 211 -6.22 3.16 0.57
CA VAL A 211 -6.51 2.90 1.98
C VAL A 211 -6.73 1.42 2.18
N GLY A 212 -5.95 0.82 3.08
CA GLY A 212 -6.14 -0.55 3.55
C GLY A 212 -6.53 -0.55 5.03
N TYR A 213 -7.40 -1.48 5.43
CA TYR A 213 -7.83 -1.70 6.82
C TYR A 213 -7.48 -3.12 7.25
N THR A 214 -7.08 -3.25 8.49
CA THR A 214 -6.92 -4.53 9.18
C THR A 214 -7.41 -4.41 10.62
#